data_ce23057d3a1c8e2df41c43f5a309c9d5
#
_entry.id   ce23057d3a1c8e2df41c43f5a309c9d5
#
_cell.length_a   1.000
_cell.length_b   1.000
_cell.length_c   1.000
_cell.angle_alpha   90.00
_cell.angle_beta   90.00
_cell.angle_gamma   90.00
#
_symmetry.space_group_name_H-M   'P 1'
#
loop_
_entity.id
_entity.type
_entity.pdbx_description
1 polymer ?
#
loop_
_entity_poly.entity_id
_entity_poly.type
_entity_poly.pdbx_seq_one_letter_code
_entity_poly.pdbx_strand_id
1 'polypeptide(L)'
;MARPNPLERYMLKLINADRAEAGLKPLAFDRDLNEAAEKHSGWMLEADTFSHTGQGGSDADQRMETAGYDFTGEWSWGENVAWTSSHSPQGYRDEVRELHQDLMNSPEHRANILDGDFTEIGIGIEIGDFKDQSSAFVTQDFAHSGDGTDFI
;
A
#
# COMPACT_ATOMS: atom_id res chain seq x y z
N MET A 1 7.14 3.78 -15.39
CA MET A 1 7.87 3.20 -14.28
C MET A 1 7.47 3.85 -12.99
N ALA A 2 6.93 3.07 -12.09
CA ALA A 2 6.37 3.63 -10.86
C ALA A 2 7.46 3.92 -9.84
N ARG A 3 7.64 5.16 -9.51
CA ARG A 3 8.52 5.59 -8.43
C ARG A 3 7.67 6.15 -7.31
N PRO A 4 8.00 5.83 -6.06
CA PRO A 4 7.24 6.40 -4.95
C PRO A 4 7.30 7.92 -4.99
N ASN A 5 6.14 8.55 -4.85
CA ASN A 5 6.09 10.01 -4.73
C ASN A 5 6.39 10.42 -3.28
N PRO A 6 6.54 11.73 -3.00
CA PRO A 6 6.87 12.17 -1.64
C PRO A 6 5.88 11.72 -0.56
N LEU A 7 4.59 11.65 -0.88
CA LEU A 7 3.59 11.21 0.08
C LEU A 7 3.71 9.72 0.39
N GLU A 8 4.00 8.93 -0.64
CA GLU A 8 4.20 7.49 -0.48
C GLU A 8 5.45 7.21 0.33
N ARG A 9 6.53 7.95 0.07
CA ARG A 9 7.75 7.82 0.88
C ARG A 9 7.51 8.20 2.33
N TYR A 10 6.71 9.24 2.56
CA TYR A 10 6.38 9.65 3.91
C TYR A 10 5.60 8.55 4.64
N MET A 11 4.64 7.94 3.97
CA MET A 11 3.87 6.84 4.57
C MET A 11 4.78 5.67 4.92
N LEU A 12 5.71 5.30 4.05
CA LEU A 12 6.64 4.21 4.37
C LEU A 12 7.48 4.54 5.59
N LYS A 13 7.88 5.80 5.74
CA LYS A 13 8.62 6.23 6.92
C LYS A 13 7.80 5.99 8.19
N LEU A 14 6.51 6.31 8.16
CA LEU A 14 5.62 6.08 9.31
C LEU A 14 5.46 4.58 9.58
N ILE A 15 5.26 3.79 8.54
CA ILE A 15 5.13 2.34 8.66
C ILE A 15 6.39 1.74 9.28
N ASN A 16 7.55 2.12 8.77
CA ASN A 16 8.81 1.54 9.26
C ASN A 16 9.17 2.00 10.67
N ALA A 17 8.70 3.19 11.08
CA ALA A 17 8.87 3.62 12.45
C ALA A 17 8.08 2.71 13.41
N ASP A 18 6.83 2.38 13.04
CA ASP A 18 6.02 1.48 13.86
C ASP A 18 6.57 0.06 13.85
N ARG A 19 7.07 -0.39 12.70
CA ARG A 19 7.69 -1.72 12.63
C ARG A 19 8.95 -1.80 13.50
N ALA A 20 9.78 -0.77 13.49
CA ALA A 20 10.98 -0.72 14.32
C ALA A 20 10.62 -0.78 15.80
N GLU A 21 9.58 -0.07 16.19
CA GLU A 21 9.11 -0.08 17.57
C GLU A 21 8.62 -1.46 17.99
N ALA A 22 8.09 -2.23 17.05
CA ALA A 22 7.65 -3.60 17.29
C ALA A 22 8.77 -4.63 17.13
N GLY A 23 9.99 -4.20 16.86
CA GLY A 23 11.12 -5.10 16.70
C GLY A 23 11.20 -5.77 15.33
N LEU A 24 10.52 -5.22 14.33
CA LEU A 24 10.48 -5.80 13.00
C LEU A 24 11.42 -5.08 12.05
N LYS A 25 11.88 -5.78 11.03
CA LYS A 25 12.73 -5.20 9.99
C LYS A 25 11.92 -4.24 9.14
N PRO A 26 12.56 -3.18 8.60
CA PRO A 26 11.85 -2.27 7.71
C PRO A 26 11.45 -2.96 6.42
N LEU A 27 10.33 -2.51 5.85
CA LEU A 27 9.92 -2.90 4.51
C LEU A 27 10.67 -2.05 3.49
N ALA A 28 10.95 -2.63 2.33
CA ALA A 28 11.58 -1.92 1.22
C ALA A 28 10.56 -1.72 0.10
N PHE A 29 10.62 -0.58 -0.57
CA PHE A 29 9.78 -0.39 -1.74
C PHE A 29 10.18 -1.35 -2.84
N ASP A 30 9.19 -1.94 -3.48
CA ASP A 30 9.36 -2.73 -4.69
C ASP A 30 8.65 -2.00 -5.83
N ARG A 31 9.31 -1.88 -6.97
CA ARG A 31 8.76 -1.12 -8.09
C ARG A 31 7.47 -1.70 -8.63
N ASP A 32 7.40 -3.02 -8.74
CA ASP A 32 6.21 -3.68 -9.29
C ASP A 32 5.03 -3.59 -8.34
N LEU A 33 5.29 -3.76 -7.04
CA LEU A 33 4.24 -3.58 -6.03
C LEU A 33 3.76 -2.13 -6.02
N ASN A 34 4.68 -1.18 -6.20
CA ASN A 34 4.31 0.22 -6.21
C ASN A 34 3.42 0.54 -7.41
N GLU A 35 3.74 -0.03 -8.57
CA GLU A 35 2.91 0.16 -9.75
C GLU A 35 1.52 -0.41 -9.54
N ALA A 36 1.43 -1.62 -8.98
CA ALA A 36 0.13 -2.25 -8.70
C ALA A 36 -0.70 -1.40 -7.74
N ALA A 37 -0.06 -0.89 -6.68
CA ALA A 37 -0.75 -0.08 -5.68
C ALA A 37 -1.22 1.25 -6.26
N GLU A 38 -0.37 1.93 -7.03
CA GLU A 38 -0.74 3.20 -7.63
C GLU A 38 -1.88 3.06 -8.63
N LYS A 39 -1.83 2.03 -9.44
CA LYS A 39 -2.90 1.77 -10.41
C LYS A 39 -4.21 1.47 -9.71
N HIS A 40 -4.18 0.71 -8.63
CA HIS A 40 -5.41 0.38 -7.92
C HIS A 40 -6.04 1.61 -7.26
N SER A 41 -5.24 2.46 -6.61
CA SER A 41 -5.76 3.69 -6.04
C SER A 41 -6.34 4.61 -7.11
N GLY A 42 -5.67 4.73 -8.26
CA GLY A 42 -6.17 5.51 -9.37
C GLY A 42 -7.48 4.95 -9.91
N TRP A 43 -7.57 3.62 -10.03
CA TRP A 43 -8.79 2.98 -10.51
C TRP A 43 -9.95 3.18 -9.53
N MET A 44 -9.69 3.08 -8.22
CA MET A 44 -10.75 3.29 -7.23
C MET A 44 -11.37 4.68 -7.34
N LEU A 45 -10.53 5.69 -7.56
CA LEU A 45 -11.02 7.05 -7.74
C LEU A 45 -11.78 7.19 -9.06
N GLU A 46 -11.24 6.67 -10.13
CA GLU A 46 -11.87 6.77 -11.45
C GLU A 46 -13.22 6.05 -11.50
N ALA A 47 -13.30 4.88 -10.88
CA ALA A 47 -14.50 4.07 -10.83
C ALA A 47 -15.44 4.47 -9.70
N ASP A 48 -15.05 5.44 -8.88
CA ASP A 48 -15.82 5.89 -7.72
C ASP A 48 -16.20 4.72 -6.82
N THR A 49 -15.23 3.82 -6.60
CA THR A 49 -15.42 2.56 -5.87
C THR A 49 -14.31 2.36 -4.87
N PHE A 50 -14.65 1.91 -3.66
CA PHE A 50 -13.68 1.58 -2.63
C PHE A 50 -13.76 0.07 -2.38
N SER A 51 -12.71 -0.67 -2.79
CA SER A 51 -12.74 -2.13 -2.72
C SER A 51 -11.36 -2.74 -2.90
N HIS A 52 -11.17 -3.94 -2.34
CA HIS A 52 -10.01 -4.75 -2.66
C HIS A 52 -10.10 -5.35 -4.07
N THR A 53 -11.31 -5.59 -4.56
CA THR A 53 -11.52 -6.08 -5.93
C THR A 53 -11.41 -4.90 -6.87
N GLY A 54 -10.53 -5.01 -7.85
CA GLY A 54 -10.22 -3.92 -8.75
C GLY A 54 -10.73 -4.11 -10.16
N GLN A 55 -10.10 -3.43 -11.08
CA GLN A 55 -10.48 -3.40 -12.48
C GLN A 55 -10.56 -4.82 -13.05
N GLY A 56 -11.65 -5.10 -13.75
CA GLY A 56 -11.85 -6.42 -14.36
C GLY A 56 -12.07 -7.55 -13.35
N GLY A 57 -12.39 -7.23 -12.10
CA GLY A 57 -12.58 -8.22 -11.05
C GLY A 57 -11.26 -8.73 -10.45
N SER A 58 -10.18 -8.00 -10.65
CA SER A 58 -8.85 -8.44 -10.21
C SER A 58 -8.70 -8.44 -8.70
N ASP A 59 -8.02 -9.45 -8.18
CA ASP A 59 -7.57 -9.49 -6.79
C ASP A 59 -6.20 -8.83 -6.68
N ALA A 60 -5.78 -8.53 -5.46
CA ALA A 60 -4.52 -7.83 -5.25
C ALA A 60 -3.33 -8.61 -5.79
N ASP A 61 -3.27 -9.92 -5.54
CA ASP A 61 -2.16 -10.74 -6.02
C ASP A 61 -2.11 -10.78 -7.55
N GLN A 62 -3.26 -10.79 -8.21
CA GLN A 62 -3.31 -10.73 -9.67
C GLN A 62 -2.76 -9.40 -10.18
N ARG A 63 -3.08 -8.31 -9.50
CA ARG A 63 -2.58 -6.99 -9.89
C ARG A 63 -1.06 -6.90 -9.69
N MET A 64 -0.55 -7.50 -8.61
CA MET A 64 0.89 -7.53 -8.35
C MET A 64 1.62 -8.31 -9.44
N GLU A 65 1.09 -9.48 -9.80
CA GLU A 65 1.68 -10.30 -10.87
C GLU A 65 1.60 -9.61 -12.22
N THR A 66 0.49 -8.95 -12.52
CA THR A 66 0.34 -8.21 -13.76
C THR A 66 1.35 -7.09 -13.87
N ALA A 67 1.71 -6.48 -12.74
CA ALA A 67 2.72 -5.41 -12.71
C ALA A 67 4.15 -5.96 -12.79
N GLY A 68 4.32 -7.27 -12.67
CA GLY A 68 5.63 -7.89 -12.83
C GLY A 68 6.20 -8.55 -11.58
N TYR A 69 5.47 -8.52 -10.46
CA TYR A 69 5.99 -9.11 -9.23
C TYR A 69 5.96 -10.64 -9.35
N ASP A 70 7.08 -11.25 -9.04
CA ASP A 70 7.26 -12.69 -9.24
C ASP A 70 7.12 -13.43 -7.91
N PHE A 71 6.03 -14.15 -7.74
CA PHE A 71 5.81 -14.98 -6.55
C PHE A 71 6.45 -16.34 -6.77
N THR A 72 7.57 -16.56 -6.11
CA THR A 72 8.33 -17.83 -6.23
C THR A 72 8.71 -18.33 -4.85
N GLY A 73 8.97 -19.63 -4.75
CA GLY A 73 9.39 -20.25 -3.50
C GLY A 73 8.34 -20.10 -2.43
N GLU A 74 8.75 -19.65 -1.24
CA GLU A 74 7.83 -19.30 -0.18
C GLU A 74 7.39 -17.87 -0.39
N TRP A 75 6.11 -17.65 -0.56
CA TRP A 75 5.61 -16.31 -0.82
C TRP A 75 4.36 -16.02 0.01
N SER A 76 4.15 -14.74 0.22
CA SER A 76 2.96 -14.25 0.92
C SER A 76 2.62 -12.86 0.38
N TRP A 77 1.38 -12.46 0.55
CA TRP A 77 0.95 -11.13 0.14
C TRP A 77 -0.21 -10.67 1.03
N GLY A 78 -0.40 -9.36 1.05
CA GLY A 78 -1.53 -8.74 1.71
C GLY A 78 -1.80 -7.38 1.11
N GLU A 79 -2.95 -6.83 1.40
CA GLU A 79 -3.31 -5.50 0.91
C GLU A 79 -4.13 -4.77 1.95
N ASN A 80 -3.79 -3.50 2.15
CA ASN A 80 -4.62 -2.56 2.88
C ASN A 80 -5.11 -1.50 1.92
N VAL A 81 -6.38 -1.11 2.03
CA VAL A 81 -6.92 0.05 1.33
C VAL A 81 -7.63 0.94 2.32
N ALA A 82 -7.52 2.24 2.14
CA ALA A 82 -8.19 3.22 3.00
C ALA A 82 -8.36 4.53 2.26
N TRP A 83 -9.29 5.34 2.73
CA TRP A 83 -9.45 6.68 2.18
C TRP A 83 -9.89 7.63 3.29
N THR A 84 -9.61 8.91 3.07
CA THR A 84 -10.08 9.97 3.94
C THR A 84 -10.40 11.19 3.09
N SER A 85 -11.29 12.05 3.57
CA SER A 85 -11.55 13.29 2.85
C SER A 85 -10.32 14.18 2.96
N SER A 86 -10.06 14.90 1.86
CA SER A 86 -8.94 15.82 1.81
C SER A 86 -9.38 17.13 2.42
N HIS A 87 -8.73 17.53 3.51
CA HIS A 87 -9.12 18.74 4.23
C HIS A 87 -7.93 19.65 4.50
N SER A 88 -6.75 19.25 4.11
CA SER A 88 -5.57 20.07 4.29
C SER A 88 -5.36 20.91 3.03
N PRO A 89 -5.22 22.21 3.14
CA PRO A 89 -4.99 23.04 1.98
C PRO A 89 -3.60 22.92 1.39
N GLN A 90 -2.67 22.26 2.07
CA GLN A 90 -1.30 22.21 1.63
C GLN A 90 -0.67 20.84 1.85
N GLY A 91 -0.29 20.19 0.77
CA GLY A 91 0.66 19.09 0.78
C GLY A 91 0.17 17.73 1.19
N TYR A 92 -0.99 17.58 1.75
CA TYR A 92 -1.62 16.28 2.09
C TYR A 92 -0.84 15.41 3.08
N ARG A 93 0.18 15.94 3.77
CA ARG A 93 0.90 15.13 4.76
C ARG A 93 0.00 14.79 5.96
N ASP A 94 -0.92 15.70 6.31
CA ASP A 94 -1.86 15.44 7.39
C ASP A 94 -2.78 14.28 7.04
N GLU A 95 -3.23 14.20 5.79
CA GLU A 95 -4.05 13.09 5.32
C GLU A 95 -3.29 11.78 5.36
N VAL A 96 -2.02 11.79 5.00
CA VAL A 96 -1.19 10.58 5.08
C VAL A 96 -1.07 10.10 6.53
N ARG A 97 -0.82 11.02 7.47
CA ARG A 97 -0.78 10.65 8.89
C ARG A 97 -2.10 10.08 9.36
N GLU A 98 -3.20 10.71 8.96
CA GLU A 98 -4.54 10.26 9.34
C GLU A 98 -4.82 8.86 8.80
N LEU A 99 -4.52 8.64 7.52
CA LEU A 99 -4.69 7.32 6.91
C LEU A 99 -3.87 6.26 7.64
N HIS A 100 -2.61 6.58 7.95
CA HIS A 100 -1.74 5.64 8.65
C HIS A 100 -2.29 5.33 10.05
N GLN A 101 -2.73 6.34 10.77
CA GLN A 101 -3.30 6.13 12.11
C GLN A 101 -4.58 5.29 12.05
N ASP A 102 -5.44 5.55 11.06
CA ASP A 102 -6.66 4.79 10.88
C ASP A 102 -6.35 3.32 10.60
N LEU A 103 -5.36 3.06 9.75
CA LEU A 103 -4.96 1.70 9.45
C LEU A 103 -4.37 1.01 10.67
N MET A 104 -3.54 1.71 11.44
CA MET A 104 -2.95 1.14 12.65
C MET A 104 -3.99 0.89 13.75
N ASN A 105 -5.09 1.62 13.74
CA ASN A 105 -6.16 1.44 14.72
C ASN A 105 -7.15 0.35 14.32
N SER A 106 -6.99 -0.24 13.14
CA SER A 106 -7.84 -1.32 12.66
C SER A 106 -7.08 -2.64 12.77
N PRO A 107 -7.56 -3.62 13.57
CA PRO A 107 -6.79 -4.84 13.82
C PRO A 107 -6.32 -5.56 12.56
N GLU A 108 -7.17 -5.68 11.55
CA GLU A 108 -6.80 -6.40 10.33
C GLU A 108 -5.75 -5.66 9.51
N HIS A 109 -5.89 -4.34 9.41
CA HIS A 109 -4.92 -3.53 8.66
C HIS A 109 -3.59 -3.44 9.41
N ARG A 110 -3.67 -3.29 10.73
CA ARG A 110 -2.47 -3.27 11.57
C ARG A 110 -1.70 -4.58 11.46
N ALA A 111 -2.41 -5.72 11.38
CA ALA A 111 -1.76 -7.01 11.25
C ALA A 111 -0.90 -7.08 10.00
N ASN A 112 -1.35 -6.52 8.88
CA ASN A 112 -0.55 -6.47 7.67
C ASN A 112 0.70 -5.59 7.85
N ILE A 113 0.53 -4.42 8.44
CA ILE A 113 1.64 -3.48 8.64
C ILE A 113 2.72 -4.09 9.53
N LEU A 114 2.31 -4.84 10.53
CA LEU A 114 3.23 -5.44 11.51
C LEU A 114 3.54 -6.91 11.24
N ASP A 115 3.24 -7.41 10.05
CA ASP A 115 3.52 -8.80 9.72
C ASP A 115 5.02 -8.95 9.39
N GLY A 116 5.69 -9.77 10.19
CA GLY A 116 7.13 -9.97 10.03
C GLY A 116 7.50 -10.80 8.80
N ASP A 117 6.53 -11.46 8.17
CA ASP A 117 6.79 -12.24 6.97
C ASP A 117 6.91 -11.38 5.72
N PHE A 118 6.36 -10.18 5.73
CA PHE A 118 6.48 -9.28 4.59
C PHE A 118 7.83 -8.58 4.60
N THR A 119 8.43 -8.45 3.42
CA THR A 119 9.72 -7.80 3.25
C THR A 119 9.66 -6.61 2.31
N GLU A 120 8.63 -6.55 1.46
CA GLU A 120 8.51 -5.52 0.44
C GLU A 120 7.11 -4.93 0.44
N ILE A 121 7.01 -3.70 -0.05
CA ILE A 121 5.75 -2.97 -0.08
C ILE A 121 5.67 -2.10 -1.32
N GLY A 122 4.47 -1.94 -1.83
CA GLY A 122 4.13 -0.87 -2.76
C GLY A 122 3.07 -0.01 -2.12
N ILE A 123 3.15 1.29 -2.32
CA ILE A 123 2.18 2.24 -1.79
C ILE A 123 1.70 3.12 -2.92
N GLY A 124 0.38 3.19 -3.08
CA GLY A 124 -0.24 4.08 -4.06
C GLY A 124 -1.13 5.08 -3.36
N ILE A 125 -0.76 6.35 -3.40
CA ILE A 125 -1.57 7.43 -2.82
C ILE A 125 -2.02 8.33 -3.96
N GLU A 126 -3.33 8.46 -4.13
CA GLU A 126 -3.93 9.28 -5.17
C GLU A 126 -4.93 10.24 -4.56
N ILE A 127 -4.91 11.47 -5.04
CA ILE A 127 -5.82 12.52 -4.59
C ILE A 127 -6.80 12.79 -5.72
N GLY A 128 -8.08 12.80 -5.39
CA GLY A 128 -9.12 13.07 -6.38
C GLY A 128 -10.49 13.10 -5.75
N ASP A 129 -11.50 13.25 -6.59
CA ASP A 129 -12.87 13.29 -6.10
C ASP A 129 -13.44 11.88 -5.95
N PHE A 130 -14.04 11.62 -4.80
CA PHE A 130 -14.73 10.38 -4.53
C PHE A 130 -16.09 10.75 -3.98
N LYS A 131 -17.15 10.34 -4.69
CA LYS A 131 -18.52 10.66 -4.30
C LYS A 131 -18.69 12.17 -4.06
N ASP A 132 -18.16 12.94 -5.02
CA ASP A 132 -18.25 14.42 -5.03
C ASP A 132 -17.48 15.09 -3.90
N GLN A 133 -16.51 14.40 -3.31
CA GLN A 133 -15.71 14.94 -2.23
C GLN A 133 -14.23 14.75 -2.51
N SER A 134 -13.44 15.79 -2.33
CA SER A 134 -11.99 15.67 -2.49
C SER A 134 -11.45 14.69 -1.46
N SER A 135 -10.69 13.71 -1.89
CA SER A 135 -10.30 12.59 -1.06
C SER A 135 -8.88 12.13 -1.36
N ALA A 136 -8.28 11.51 -0.36
CA ALA A 136 -6.99 10.84 -0.50
C ALA A 136 -7.21 9.35 -0.33
N PHE A 137 -6.79 8.57 -1.33
CA PHE A 137 -6.89 7.12 -1.31
C PHE A 137 -5.50 6.51 -1.17
N VAL A 138 -5.40 5.42 -0.42
CA VAL A 138 -4.16 4.68 -0.33
C VAL A 138 -4.41 3.20 -0.55
N THR A 139 -3.49 2.58 -1.30
CA THR A 139 -3.37 1.13 -1.41
C THR A 139 -1.98 0.77 -0.91
N GLN A 140 -1.91 -0.19 0.00
CA GLN A 140 -0.64 -0.74 0.48
C GLN A 140 -0.61 -2.20 0.08
N ASP A 141 0.27 -2.55 -0.84
CA ASP A 141 0.45 -3.92 -1.29
C ASP A 141 1.73 -4.47 -0.67
N PHE A 142 1.57 -5.49 0.17
CA PHE A 142 2.67 -6.11 0.91
C PHE A 142 2.98 -7.46 0.28
N ALA A 143 4.26 -7.81 0.27
CA ALA A 143 4.62 -9.12 -0.24
C ALA A 143 5.97 -9.59 0.28
N HIS A 144 6.14 -10.90 0.18
CA HIS A 144 7.43 -11.55 0.28
C HIS A 144 7.48 -12.62 -0.80
N SER A 145 8.61 -12.74 -1.44
CA SER A 145 8.82 -13.78 -2.44
C SER A 145 10.26 -14.27 -2.35
N GLY A 146 10.41 -15.58 -2.43
CA GLY A 146 11.72 -16.20 -2.35
C GLY A 146 11.61 -17.53 -1.64
N ASP A 147 12.59 -18.39 -1.81
CA ASP A 147 12.55 -19.70 -1.18
C ASP A 147 13.31 -19.76 0.13
N GLY A 148 13.77 -18.64 0.64
CA GLY A 148 14.51 -18.60 1.90
C GLY A 148 15.92 -19.16 1.79
N THR A 149 16.34 -19.52 0.61
CA THR A 149 17.66 -20.07 0.39
C THR A 149 18.50 -19.25 -0.56
N ASP A 150 17.99 -18.06 -0.89
CA ASP A 150 18.74 -17.26 -1.81
C ASP A 150 19.78 -16.49 -1.07
N PHE A 151 20.51 -17.08 -0.28
CA PHE A 151 21.41 -16.43 0.49
C PHE A 151 22.67 -16.99 0.17
N ILE A 152 23.10 -17.36 -0.33
CA ILE A 152 24.38 -17.75 -0.36
C ILE A 152 25.04 -17.42 -1.12
#